data_648cacfd51daf5095b2c7467f6950e8c
#
_entry.id   648cacfd51daf5095b2c7467f6950e8c
#
_cell.length_a   1.000
_cell.length_b   1.000
_cell.length_c   1.000
_cell.angle_alpha   90.00
_cell.angle_beta   90.00
_cell.angle_gamma   90.00
#
_symmetry.space_group_name_H-M   'P 1'
#
loop_
_entity.id
_entity.type
_entity.pdbx_description
1 polymer ?
#
loop_
_entity_poly.entity_id
_entity_poly.type
_entity_poly.pdbx_seq_one_letter_code
_entity_poly.pdbx_strand_id
1 'polypeptide(L)'
;MNYIAQSWKALLVTAALTLPTLAFAADPAMMKDGMMVDHKGMTVYTFDKDAGGKSMCNGDCAKYWPPMMAPAGAKAEGKWTVIKRDDGMMQWAYDGKPLYYYDDDKKAGDKTGDMKNQVWHVLQGPKM
;
A
#
# COMPACT_ATOMS: atom_id res chain seq x y z
N MET A 1 -32.90 -51.96 26.37
CA MET A 1 -32.51 -51.60 26.19
C MET A 1 -32.06 -50.75 25.85
N ASN A 2 -31.64 -50.40 25.57
CA ASN A 2 -31.22 -49.72 25.29
C ASN A 2 -30.57 -48.90 25.02
N TYR A 3 -30.32 -48.51 24.69
CA TYR A 3 -29.75 -47.78 24.48
C TYR A 3 -29.24 -46.90 24.11
N ILE A 4 -28.96 -46.51 23.91
CA ILE A 4 -28.53 -45.76 23.70
C ILE A 4 -27.90 -44.95 23.31
N ALA A 5 -27.59 -44.52 23.08
CA ALA A 5 -27.05 -43.81 22.67
C ALA A 5 -26.46 -42.99 22.29
N GLN A 6 -26.28 -42.73 22.12
CA GLN A 6 -25.75 -41.93 21.77
C GLN A 6 -25.16 -41.10 21.41
N SER A 7 -24.92 -40.67 21.30
CA SER A 7 -24.47 -39.87 21.01
C SER A 7 -23.77 -39.09 20.71
N TRP A 8 -23.62 -38.93 20.55
CA TRP A 8 -22.95 -38.23 20.35
C TRP A 8 -22.52 -37.36 19.87
N LYS A 9 -22.52 -37.29 19.71
CA LYS A 9 -22.14 -36.57 19.35
C LYS A 9 -21.52 -35.75 19.06
N ALA A 10 -21.36 -35.39 18.92
CA ALA A 10 -20.86 -34.66 18.60
C ALA A 10 -20.30 -33.81 18.34
N LEU A 11 -19.99 -33.56 18.20
CA LEU A 11 -19.52 -32.79 18.04
C LEU A 11 -18.85 -32.00 17.74
N LEU A 12 -18.71 -31.68 17.42
CA LEU A 12 -18.07 -31.04 17.22
C LEU A 12 -17.60 -30.13 16.88
N VAL A 13 -17.42 -29.76 16.79
CA VAL A 13 -17.01 -28.91 16.51
C VAL A 13 -16.30 -28.25 16.22
N THR A 14 -16.05 -28.04 16.05
CA THR A 14 -15.41 -27.50 15.71
C THR A 14 -14.90 -26.59 15.36
N ALA A 15 -14.70 -26.21 15.26
CA ALA A 15 -14.34 -25.44 14.90
C ALA A 15 -13.81 -24.62 14.74
N ALA A 16 -13.64 -24.22 14.73
CA ALA A 16 -13.28 -23.40 14.56
C ALA A 16 -12.50 -22.74 14.32
N LEU A 17 -12.11 -22.77 14.23
CA LEU A 17 -11.40 -22.21 13.94
C LEU A 17 -11.17 -21.27 13.45
N THR A 18 -11.28 -20.62 13.39
CA THR A 18 -11.27 -19.57 12.91
C THR A 18 -10.50 -18.78 13.58
N LEU A 19 -9.53 -18.83 13.53
CA LEU A 19 -8.78 -18.08 14.00
C LEU A 19 -8.60 -17.02 13.36
N PRO A 20 -8.64 -16.07 13.72
CA PRO A 20 -8.44 -14.93 13.21
C PRO A 20 -7.08 -14.84 12.99
N THR A 21 -6.78 -15.05 12.04
CA THR A 21 -5.70 -14.73 11.63
C THR A 21 -5.43 -13.44 11.93
N LEU A 22 -4.52 -13.12 12.55
CA LEU A 22 -4.07 -12.02 12.69
C LEU A 22 -3.67 -11.57 11.51
N ALA A 23 -4.33 -10.95 10.91
CA ALA A 23 -4.06 -10.44 9.76
C ALA A 23 -3.22 -9.31 9.94
N PHE A 24 -2.08 -9.37 9.67
CA PHE A 24 -1.37 -8.24 9.40
C PHE A 24 -1.86 -7.84 8.05
N ALA A 25 -2.36 -6.68 7.94
CA ALA A 25 -2.69 -6.13 6.68
C ALA A 25 -1.40 -6.16 5.88
N ALA A 26 -1.44 -6.65 4.68
CA ALA A 26 -0.29 -6.63 3.82
C ALA A 26 0.15 -5.19 3.60
N ASP A 27 1.42 -4.95 3.49
CA ASP A 27 1.92 -3.61 3.16
C ASP A 27 1.31 -3.15 1.84
N PRO A 28 1.05 -1.87 1.69
CA PRO A 28 0.44 -1.35 0.45
C PRO A 28 1.29 -1.56 -0.80
N ALA A 29 2.59 -1.68 -0.64
CA ALA A 29 3.50 -1.91 -1.75
C ALA A 29 4.67 -2.76 -1.28
N MET A 30 5.50 -3.19 -2.21
CA MET A 30 6.61 -4.08 -1.89
C MET A 30 7.82 -3.73 -2.72
N MET A 31 8.99 -4.20 -2.30
CA MET A 31 10.18 -4.04 -3.08
C MET A 31 10.28 -5.17 -4.09
N LYS A 32 10.56 -4.80 -5.33
CA LYS A 32 10.77 -5.78 -6.38
C LYS A 32 11.87 -5.25 -7.26
N ASP A 33 12.88 -6.05 -7.51
CA ASP A 33 14.02 -5.67 -8.34
C ASP A 33 14.66 -4.35 -7.87
N GLY A 34 14.69 -4.15 -6.55
CA GLY A 34 15.35 -2.99 -5.96
C GLY A 34 14.52 -1.72 -5.89
N MET A 35 13.29 -1.75 -6.35
CA MET A 35 12.43 -0.55 -6.29
C MET A 35 11.05 -0.90 -5.76
N MET A 36 10.35 0.09 -5.28
CA MET A 36 9.02 -0.14 -4.73
C MET A 36 7.97 -0.18 -5.82
N VAL A 37 7.13 -1.19 -5.78
CA VAL A 37 6.00 -1.34 -6.69
C VAL A 37 4.76 -1.71 -5.89
N ASP A 38 3.60 -1.41 -6.42
CA ASP A 38 2.36 -1.83 -5.76
C ASP A 38 2.10 -3.32 -6.06
N HIS A 39 0.97 -3.84 -5.57
CA HIS A 39 0.66 -5.26 -5.74
C HIS A 39 0.34 -5.66 -7.18
N LYS A 40 0.18 -4.67 -8.07
CA LYS A 40 -0.02 -4.94 -9.49
C LYS A 40 1.29 -4.79 -10.25
N GLY A 41 2.38 -4.48 -9.54
CA GLY A 41 3.68 -4.30 -10.16
C GLY A 41 3.95 -2.90 -10.69
N MET A 42 3.05 -1.95 -10.41
CA MET A 42 3.22 -0.59 -10.88
C MET A 42 4.22 0.17 -10.02
N THR A 43 5.11 0.89 -10.67
CA THR A 43 6.17 1.62 -9.99
C THR A 43 5.62 2.78 -9.16
N VAL A 44 6.18 2.98 -7.99
CA VAL A 44 5.79 4.01 -7.06
C VAL A 44 6.92 5.02 -6.96
N TYR A 45 6.54 6.31 -6.94
CA TYR A 45 7.49 7.42 -7.00
C TYR A 45 7.38 8.34 -5.79
N THR A 46 8.45 9.07 -5.52
CA THR A 46 8.44 10.18 -4.55
C THR A 46 8.73 11.49 -5.27
N PHE A 47 8.34 12.59 -4.65
CA PHE A 47 8.48 13.92 -5.22
C PHE A 47 9.36 14.77 -4.30
N ASP A 48 10.45 15.30 -4.82
CA ASP A 48 11.42 16.05 -4.00
C ASP A 48 10.85 17.32 -3.39
N LYS A 49 9.80 17.87 -3.96
CA LYS A 49 9.23 19.10 -3.41
C LYS A 49 8.28 18.85 -2.25
N ASP A 50 7.93 17.59 -1.98
CA ASP A 50 7.12 17.27 -0.82
C ASP A 50 7.97 17.43 0.43
N ALA A 51 7.40 18.01 1.46
CA ALA A 51 8.12 18.25 2.70
C ALA A 51 7.21 18.15 3.88
N GLY A 52 7.75 17.72 5.01
CA GLY A 52 6.97 17.66 6.25
C GLY A 52 5.80 16.69 6.21
N GLY A 53 5.88 15.66 5.40
CA GLY A 53 4.77 14.72 5.29
C GLY A 53 3.57 15.27 4.53
N LYS A 54 3.76 16.34 3.75
CA LYS A 54 2.67 16.94 3.03
C LYS A 54 2.89 16.81 1.54
N SER A 55 1.84 16.46 0.80
CA SER A 55 1.91 16.41 -0.65
C SER A 55 1.81 17.78 -1.26
N MET A 56 2.76 18.11 -2.10
CA MET A 56 2.77 19.38 -2.84
C MET A 56 2.31 19.19 -4.30
N CYS A 57 1.92 17.97 -4.67
CA CYS A 57 1.46 17.70 -6.02
C CYS A 57 -0.06 17.70 -6.05
N ASN A 58 -0.65 18.81 -6.46
CA ASN A 58 -2.10 19.00 -6.48
C ASN A 58 -2.54 19.47 -7.87
N GLY A 59 -3.83 19.45 -8.13
CA GLY A 59 -4.37 19.95 -9.40
C GLY A 59 -3.80 19.21 -10.60
N ASP A 60 -3.24 19.95 -11.55
CA ASP A 60 -2.70 19.35 -12.77
C ASP A 60 -1.53 18.41 -12.49
N CYS A 61 -0.74 18.69 -11.46
CA CYS A 61 0.34 17.77 -11.08
C CYS A 61 -0.23 16.39 -10.77
N ALA A 62 -1.32 16.34 -10.02
CA ALA A 62 -1.92 15.06 -9.63
C ALA A 62 -2.56 14.30 -10.81
N LYS A 63 -2.77 14.97 -11.94
CA LYS A 63 -3.27 14.27 -13.12
C LYS A 63 -2.18 13.44 -13.75
N TYR A 64 -0.95 13.94 -13.76
CA TYR A 64 0.18 13.23 -14.35
C TYR A 64 0.85 12.33 -13.31
N TRP A 65 0.72 12.67 -12.05
CA TRP A 65 1.31 11.93 -10.95
C TRP A 65 0.23 11.58 -9.93
N PRO A 66 -0.62 10.60 -10.25
CA PRO A 66 -1.72 10.26 -9.34
C PRO A 66 -1.18 9.79 -8.00
N PRO A 67 -1.71 10.30 -6.90
CA PRO A 67 -1.28 9.85 -5.59
C PRO A 67 -1.64 8.39 -5.36
N MET A 68 -0.82 7.69 -4.60
CA MET A 68 -1.14 6.33 -4.19
C MET A 68 -2.16 6.44 -3.07
N MET A 69 -3.42 6.18 -3.39
CA MET A 69 -4.53 6.43 -2.48
C MET A 69 -4.60 5.40 -1.37
N ALA A 70 -4.84 5.87 -0.15
CA ALA A 70 -5.06 4.99 0.99
C ALA A 70 -6.56 4.79 1.17
N PRO A 71 -7.00 3.56 1.37
CA PRO A 71 -8.44 3.33 1.57
C PRO A 71 -8.92 3.89 2.90
N ALA A 72 -10.23 4.11 3.01
CA ALA A 72 -10.82 4.57 4.25
C ALA A 72 -10.46 3.56 5.34
N GLY A 73 -10.08 4.05 6.49
CA GLY A 73 -9.71 3.19 7.61
C GLY A 73 -8.28 2.68 7.59
N ALA A 74 -7.50 3.03 6.58
CA ALA A 74 -6.09 2.65 6.54
C ALA A 74 -5.36 3.24 7.73
N LYS A 75 -4.44 2.47 8.30
CA LYS A 75 -3.73 2.89 9.49
C LYS A 75 -2.24 2.88 9.27
N ALA A 76 -1.55 3.75 9.97
CA ALA A 76 -0.10 3.77 9.96
C ALA A 76 0.44 2.47 10.55
N GLU A 77 1.50 1.94 9.96
CA GLU A 77 2.15 0.76 10.45
C GLU A 77 3.59 0.76 9.99
N GLY A 78 4.51 0.69 10.93
CA GLY A 78 5.93 0.75 10.62
C GLY A 78 6.29 2.05 9.90
N LYS A 79 6.87 1.96 8.73
CA LYS A 79 7.23 3.13 7.96
C LYS A 79 6.08 3.64 7.10
N TRP A 80 4.97 2.92 7.07
CA TRP A 80 3.81 3.31 6.29
C TRP A 80 2.92 4.25 7.09
N THR A 81 2.59 5.38 6.53
CA THR A 81 1.67 6.33 7.16
C THR A 81 0.65 6.80 6.14
N VAL A 82 -0.39 7.44 6.62
CA VAL A 82 -1.44 7.99 5.75
C VAL A 82 -1.45 9.49 5.96
N ILE A 83 -1.41 10.25 4.88
CA ILE A 83 -1.47 11.70 4.96
C ILE A 83 -2.76 12.20 4.31
N LYS A 84 -3.22 13.36 4.75
CA LYS A 84 -4.37 13.99 4.17
C LYS A 84 -3.88 15.05 3.20
N ARG A 85 -4.31 14.95 1.97
CA ARG A 85 -3.93 15.89 0.92
C ARG A 85 -4.75 17.15 1.02
N ASP A 86 -4.30 18.21 0.36
CA ASP A 86 -5.05 19.48 0.30
C ASP A 86 -6.44 19.28 -0.33
N ASP A 87 -6.60 18.27 -1.19
CA ASP A 87 -7.89 17.97 -1.80
C ASP A 87 -8.79 17.13 -0.90
N GLY A 88 -8.36 16.84 0.32
CA GLY A 88 -9.16 16.05 1.27
C GLY A 88 -9.01 14.54 1.13
N MET A 89 -8.32 14.09 0.11
CA MET A 89 -8.13 12.65 -0.12
C MET A 89 -6.98 12.14 0.74
N MET A 90 -6.98 10.85 1.01
CA MET A 90 -5.95 10.23 1.82
C MET A 90 -4.93 9.52 0.93
N GLN A 91 -3.67 9.70 1.22
CA GLN A 91 -2.58 9.18 0.40
C GLN A 91 -1.59 8.43 1.27
N TRP A 92 -1.06 7.33 0.74
CA TRP A 92 -0.01 6.60 1.43
C TRP A 92 1.30 7.39 1.39
N ALA A 93 2.03 7.29 2.47
CA ALA A 93 3.40 7.79 2.55
C ALA A 93 4.28 6.70 3.14
N TYR A 94 5.52 6.63 2.72
CA TYR A 94 6.49 5.66 3.21
C TYR A 94 7.70 6.44 3.74
N ASP A 95 8.07 6.19 4.97
CA ASP A 95 9.18 6.86 5.63
C ASP A 95 9.03 8.39 5.52
N GLY A 96 7.81 8.86 5.66
CA GLY A 96 7.49 10.28 5.61
C GLY A 96 7.34 10.87 4.21
N LYS A 97 7.49 10.07 3.17
CA LYS A 97 7.43 10.57 1.80
C LYS A 97 6.13 10.17 1.14
N PRO A 98 5.31 11.12 0.71
CA PRO A 98 4.09 10.80 -0.03
C PRO A 98 4.41 10.04 -1.31
N LEU A 99 3.57 9.10 -1.66
CA LEU A 99 3.82 8.20 -2.79
C LEU A 99 2.87 8.44 -3.94
N TYR A 100 3.38 8.30 -5.16
CA TYR A 100 2.65 8.60 -6.38
C TYR A 100 2.87 7.54 -7.43
N TYR A 101 1.97 7.48 -8.39
CA TYR A 101 2.17 6.75 -9.64
C TYR A 101 2.50 7.77 -10.74
N TYR A 102 2.97 7.28 -11.88
CA TYR A 102 3.16 8.14 -13.05
C TYR A 102 2.19 7.70 -14.16
N ASP A 103 1.45 8.67 -14.68
CA ASP A 103 0.39 8.39 -15.65
C ASP A 103 0.89 7.72 -16.93
N ASP A 104 2.12 7.98 -17.35
CA ASP A 104 2.65 7.37 -18.56
C ASP A 104 3.19 5.97 -18.35
N ASP A 105 3.26 5.47 -17.12
CA ASP A 105 3.61 4.08 -16.90
C ASP A 105 2.37 3.25 -17.21
N LYS A 106 2.44 2.42 -18.24
CA LYS A 106 1.26 1.72 -18.75
C LYS A 106 1.22 0.26 -18.37
N LYS A 107 2.30 -0.30 -17.87
CA LYS A 107 2.34 -1.70 -17.50
C LYS A 107 3.30 -1.92 -16.35
N ALA A 108 3.15 -3.05 -15.69
CA ALA A 108 4.02 -3.43 -14.58
C ALA A 108 5.48 -3.36 -15.01
N GLY A 109 6.31 -2.80 -14.18
CA GLY A 109 7.73 -2.66 -14.46
C GLY A 109 8.13 -1.38 -15.17
N ASP A 110 7.17 -0.62 -15.72
CA ASP A 110 7.51 0.66 -16.34
C ASP A 110 8.01 1.61 -15.27
N LYS A 111 9.05 2.38 -15.60
CA LYS A 111 9.55 3.42 -14.71
C LYS A 111 9.94 4.64 -15.54
N THR A 112 9.03 5.05 -16.40
CA THR A 112 9.31 6.12 -17.36
C THR A 112 9.37 7.49 -16.70
N GLY A 113 8.92 7.60 -15.45
CA GLY A 113 8.96 8.86 -14.72
C GLY A 113 10.19 9.05 -13.85
N ASP A 114 11.08 8.05 -13.76
CA ASP A 114 12.24 8.15 -12.89
C ASP A 114 13.14 9.30 -13.35
N MET A 115 13.54 10.13 -12.40
CA MET A 115 14.36 11.32 -12.63
C MET A 115 13.69 12.41 -13.47
N LYS A 116 12.38 12.30 -13.68
CA LYS A 116 11.68 13.29 -14.49
C LYS A 116 11.79 14.65 -13.84
N ASN A 117 12.19 15.63 -14.63
CA ASN A 117 12.43 16.99 -14.18
C ASN A 117 13.39 17.03 -12.98
N GLN A 118 14.11 15.95 -12.74
CA GLN A 118 15.07 15.83 -11.64
C GLN A 118 14.44 15.93 -10.25
N VAL A 119 13.12 15.86 -10.15
CA VAL A 119 12.40 15.95 -8.87
C VAL A 119 11.53 14.72 -8.58
N TRP A 120 11.38 13.82 -9.54
CA TRP A 120 10.60 12.59 -9.36
C TRP A 120 11.54 11.39 -9.37
N HIS A 121 11.39 10.52 -8.41
CA HIS A 121 12.28 9.36 -8.26
C HIS A 121 11.53 8.10 -7.91
N VAL A 122 11.95 6.96 -8.45
CA VAL A 122 11.44 5.69 -7.97
C VAL A 122 11.92 5.53 -6.54
N LEU A 123 11.15 4.89 -5.68
CA LEU A 123 11.57 4.64 -4.33
C LEU A 123 12.37 3.35 -4.34
N GLN A 124 13.65 3.46 -4.04
CA GLN A 124 14.53 2.30 -4.06
C GLN A 124 14.64 1.69 -2.69
N GLY A 125 14.75 0.37 -2.66
CA GLY A 125 14.97 -0.34 -1.42
C GLY A 125 16.41 -0.18 -0.94
N PRO A 126 16.69 -0.69 0.25
CA PRO A 126 18.02 -0.63 0.76
C PRO A 126 18.93 -1.45 -0.13
N LYS A 127 20.12 -0.95 -0.35
CA LYS A 127 21.07 -1.68 -1.14
C LYS A 127 21.67 -2.73 -0.27
N MET A 128 21.74 -3.91 -0.80
CA MET A 128 22.35 -5.01 -0.07
C MET A 128 23.84 -5.02 -0.31
#